data_c093f6a5b5a2301d0b9d1ab1ce3b8214
#
_entry.id   c093f6a5b5a2301d0b9d1ab1ce3b8214
#
_cell.length_a   1.000
_cell.length_b   1.000
_cell.length_c   1.000
_cell.angle_alpha   90.00
_cell.angle_beta   90.00
_cell.angle_gamma   90.00
#
_symmetry.space_group_name_H-M   'P 1'
#
loop_
_entity.id
_entity.type
_entity.pdbx_description
1 polymer ?
#
loop_
_entity_poly.entity_id
_entity_poly.type
_entity_poly.pdbx_seq_one_letter_code
_entity_poly.pdbx_strand_id
1 'polypeptide(L)'
;MMKKHNFSAGPSILSSEVFDEASKSVLNLDNIGLSLIEISHRSKEFVKIMEEARELSIVQLGLSKDEYTSLFLQGGASTQFLMVAYNFLNQNAGYINTGSWSVKAMKEAKLFGNVHELASSNDKNFNYIPKDYTVNDDLDYLHITSNNTIFGTQFHEIPETKTDLFTDMSSDIYSRNIDYSKFSLIYAGAQKNLGAAGATLVVIRKSLLEKICREVPSMLNLSLIHISEPTRLER
;
A
#
# COMPACT_ATOMS: atom_id res chain seq x y z
N MET A 1 0.32 -32.31 -15.48
CA MET A 1 -0.95 -32.08 -14.74
C MET A 1 -1.67 -30.91 -15.39
N MET A 2 -2.99 -30.97 -15.58
CA MET A 2 -3.76 -29.80 -16.00
C MET A 2 -3.79 -28.77 -14.87
N LYS A 3 -3.37 -27.53 -15.14
CA LYS A 3 -3.47 -26.43 -14.18
C LYS A 3 -4.95 -26.09 -13.96
N LYS A 4 -5.39 -26.02 -12.71
CA LYS A 4 -6.76 -25.60 -12.39
C LYS A 4 -6.89 -24.08 -12.62
N HIS A 5 -8.06 -23.65 -13.08
CA HIS A 5 -8.40 -22.24 -13.14
C HIS A 5 -8.64 -21.70 -11.72
N ASN A 6 -7.94 -20.64 -11.37
CA ASN A 6 -8.07 -19.96 -10.08
C ASN A 6 -8.71 -18.58 -10.28
N PHE A 7 -9.89 -18.38 -9.69
CA PHE A 7 -10.64 -17.12 -9.72
C PHE A 7 -10.73 -16.47 -8.32
N SER A 8 -9.84 -16.85 -7.38
CA SER A 8 -9.80 -16.26 -6.06
C SER A 8 -9.39 -14.80 -6.14
N ALA A 9 -10.08 -13.94 -5.35
CA ALA A 9 -9.78 -12.52 -5.26
C ALA A 9 -8.42 -12.23 -4.58
N GLY A 10 -7.97 -13.15 -3.71
CA GLY A 10 -6.68 -13.08 -3.02
C GLY A 10 -6.51 -14.20 -1.99
N PRO A 11 -5.42 -14.99 -2.06
CA PRO A 11 -4.34 -14.95 -3.06
C PRO A 11 -4.83 -15.22 -4.47
N SER A 12 -4.51 -14.31 -5.39
CA SER A 12 -4.91 -14.41 -6.78
C SER A 12 -3.90 -15.19 -7.62
N ILE A 13 -4.24 -15.40 -8.88
CA ILE A 13 -3.35 -16.09 -9.82
C ILE A 13 -2.16 -15.18 -10.18
N LEU A 14 -0.97 -15.79 -10.28
CA LEU A 14 0.22 -15.18 -10.87
C LEU A 14 0.50 -15.80 -12.25
N SER A 15 1.23 -15.09 -13.09
CA SER A 15 1.64 -15.59 -14.38
C SER A 15 2.61 -16.77 -14.24
N SER A 16 2.70 -17.63 -15.28
CA SER A 16 3.61 -18.76 -15.28
C SER A 16 5.06 -18.33 -15.20
N GLU A 17 5.39 -17.22 -15.86
CA GLU A 17 6.73 -16.64 -15.88
C GLU A 17 7.21 -16.28 -14.46
N VAL A 18 6.33 -15.70 -13.64
CA VAL A 18 6.64 -15.38 -12.23
C VAL A 18 6.95 -16.67 -11.43
N PHE A 19 6.18 -17.75 -11.64
CA PHE A 19 6.46 -19.02 -10.97
C PHE A 19 7.79 -19.63 -11.42
N ASP A 20 8.08 -19.57 -12.72
CA ASP A 20 9.32 -20.11 -13.28
C ASP A 20 10.54 -19.36 -12.74
N GLU A 21 10.51 -18.04 -12.72
CA GLU A 21 11.60 -17.22 -12.19
C GLU A 21 11.76 -17.37 -10.66
N ALA A 22 10.66 -17.39 -9.91
CA ALA A 22 10.71 -17.65 -8.47
C ALA A 22 11.29 -19.03 -8.16
N SER A 23 10.90 -20.05 -8.93
CA SER A 23 11.45 -21.41 -8.78
C SER A 23 12.95 -21.46 -9.03
N LYS A 24 13.44 -20.82 -10.11
CA LYS A 24 14.86 -20.73 -10.41
C LYS A 24 15.62 -20.01 -9.29
N SER A 25 15.10 -18.88 -8.84
CA SER A 25 15.73 -18.10 -7.77
C SER A 25 15.81 -18.83 -6.44
N VAL A 26 14.81 -19.67 -6.13
CA VAL A 26 14.82 -20.54 -4.94
C VAL A 26 15.83 -21.67 -5.07
N LEU A 27 16.04 -22.22 -6.27
CA LEU A 27 17.01 -23.29 -6.49
C LEU A 27 18.45 -22.76 -6.56
N ASN A 28 18.68 -21.69 -7.27
CA ASN A 28 20.00 -21.09 -7.48
C ASN A 28 19.85 -19.68 -8.06
N LEU A 29 19.94 -18.67 -7.23
CA LEU A 29 19.80 -17.27 -7.63
C LEU A 29 20.92 -16.87 -8.58
N ASP A 30 20.57 -16.45 -9.79
CA ASP A 30 21.50 -15.91 -10.80
C ASP A 30 22.82 -16.73 -10.96
N ASN A 31 22.75 -18.03 -10.71
CA ASN A 31 23.89 -18.97 -10.75
C ASN A 31 25.02 -18.69 -9.74
N ILE A 32 24.72 -18.02 -8.63
CA ILE A 32 25.74 -17.77 -7.58
C ILE A 32 26.00 -18.98 -6.68
N GLY A 33 25.29 -20.10 -6.89
CA GLY A 33 25.43 -21.32 -6.09
C GLY A 33 24.67 -21.28 -4.76
N LEU A 34 23.83 -20.24 -4.53
CA LEU A 34 22.98 -20.10 -3.33
C LEU A 34 21.54 -19.77 -3.74
N SER A 35 20.60 -20.19 -2.89
CA SER A 35 19.19 -19.84 -3.01
C SER A 35 18.91 -18.41 -2.57
N LEU A 36 17.91 -17.77 -3.17
CA LEU A 36 17.39 -16.48 -2.70
C LEU A 36 16.99 -16.51 -1.20
N ILE A 37 16.49 -17.63 -0.70
CA ILE A 37 16.07 -17.79 0.70
C ILE A 37 17.22 -18.11 1.66
N GLU A 38 18.42 -18.35 1.16
CA GLU A 38 19.64 -18.60 1.97
C GLU A 38 20.51 -17.38 2.11
N ILE A 39 20.41 -16.40 1.20
CA ILE A 39 21.24 -15.20 1.22
C ILE A 39 20.76 -14.19 2.25
N SER A 40 21.69 -13.42 2.79
CA SER A 40 21.35 -12.32 3.69
C SER A 40 20.60 -11.21 2.95
N HIS A 41 19.61 -10.61 3.61
CA HIS A 41 18.95 -9.39 3.11
C HIS A 41 19.95 -8.21 2.95
N ARG A 42 21.19 -8.34 3.46
CA ARG A 42 22.29 -7.36 3.30
C ARG A 42 23.27 -7.74 2.20
N SER A 43 23.09 -8.88 1.54
CA SER A 43 23.94 -9.25 0.40
C SER A 43 23.70 -8.31 -0.77
N LYS A 44 24.71 -8.14 -1.63
CA LYS A 44 24.61 -7.26 -2.81
C LYS A 44 23.47 -7.70 -3.77
N GLU A 45 23.30 -8.99 -3.90
CA GLU A 45 22.29 -9.61 -4.76
C GLU A 45 20.89 -9.27 -4.25
N PHE A 46 20.63 -9.44 -2.96
CA PHE A 46 19.33 -9.13 -2.35
C PHE A 46 19.04 -7.63 -2.40
N VAL A 47 20.03 -6.79 -2.05
CA VAL A 47 19.88 -5.31 -2.11
C VAL A 47 19.53 -4.87 -3.52
N LYS A 48 20.20 -5.42 -4.55
CA LYS A 48 19.89 -5.10 -5.95
C LYS A 48 18.44 -5.43 -6.32
N ILE A 49 17.95 -6.61 -5.93
CA ILE A 49 16.55 -7.03 -6.18
C ILE A 49 15.57 -6.07 -5.49
N MET A 50 15.84 -5.70 -4.24
CA MET A 50 14.98 -4.80 -3.48
C MET A 50 14.97 -3.38 -4.05
N GLU A 51 16.11 -2.85 -4.45
CA GLU A 51 16.20 -1.52 -5.07
C GLU A 51 15.47 -1.48 -6.41
N GLU A 52 15.64 -2.51 -7.24
CA GLU A 52 14.91 -2.65 -8.50
C GLU A 52 13.39 -2.74 -8.28
N ALA A 53 12.94 -3.53 -7.33
CA ALA A 53 11.53 -3.65 -6.97
C ALA A 53 10.95 -2.31 -6.48
N ARG A 54 11.70 -1.57 -5.67
CA ARG A 54 11.32 -0.22 -5.20
C ARG A 54 11.21 0.77 -6.34
N GLU A 55 12.20 0.81 -7.20
CA GLU A 55 12.19 1.69 -8.36
C GLU A 55 11.01 1.39 -9.28
N LEU A 56 10.83 0.12 -9.65
CA LEU A 56 9.73 -0.31 -10.50
C LEU A 56 8.37 0.03 -9.90
N SER A 57 8.20 -0.11 -8.58
CA SER A 57 6.93 0.20 -7.91
C SER A 57 6.53 1.66 -8.02
N ILE A 58 7.47 2.59 -8.12
CA ILE A 58 7.24 4.03 -8.29
C ILE A 58 7.04 4.36 -9.78
N VAL A 59 7.94 3.87 -10.63
CA VAL A 59 7.92 4.18 -12.07
C VAL A 59 6.66 3.66 -12.75
N GLN A 60 6.16 2.48 -12.36
CA GLN A 60 4.92 1.90 -12.91
C GLN A 60 3.67 2.72 -12.55
N LEU A 61 3.72 3.56 -11.52
CA LEU A 61 2.68 4.53 -11.19
C LEU A 61 2.87 5.88 -11.90
N GLY A 62 3.93 6.04 -12.71
CA GLY A 62 4.26 7.31 -13.34
C GLY A 62 4.73 8.39 -12.35
N LEU A 63 5.20 7.99 -11.16
CA LEU A 63 5.64 8.89 -10.11
C LEU A 63 7.15 9.15 -10.18
N SER A 64 7.57 10.31 -9.66
CA SER A 64 8.98 10.68 -9.56
C SER A 64 9.64 10.03 -8.34
N LYS A 65 10.79 9.41 -8.54
CA LYS A 65 11.64 8.89 -7.45
C LYS A 65 12.23 9.99 -6.57
N ASP A 66 12.28 11.23 -7.04
CA ASP A 66 12.74 12.36 -6.24
C ASP A 66 11.68 12.77 -5.22
N GLU A 67 10.39 12.60 -5.53
CA GLU A 67 9.27 12.99 -4.69
C GLU A 67 8.71 11.84 -3.86
N TYR A 68 8.79 10.60 -4.35
CA TYR A 68 8.20 9.42 -3.70
C TYR A 68 9.27 8.41 -3.32
N THR A 69 8.93 7.61 -2.33
CA THR A 69 9.66 6.41 -1.94
C THR A 69 8.70 5.24 -1.77
N SER A 70 9.22 4.03 -1.82
CA SER A 70 8.42 2.83 -1.62
C SER A 70 9.02 1.91 -0.57
N LEU A 71 8.15 1.19 0.13
CA LEU A 71 8.49 0.24 1.18
C LEU A 71 7.79 -1.09 0.89
N PHE A 72 8.48 -2.19 1.11
CA PHE A 72 7.88 -3.52 1.15
C PHE A 72 7.83 -3.99 2.60
N LEU A 73 6.63 -4.11 3.15
CA LEU A 73 6.37 -4.39 4.56
C LEU A 73 5.63 -5.71 4.73
N GLN A 74 5.62 -6.22 5.95
CA GLN A 74 4.82 -7.38 6.36
C GLN A 74 3.43 -6.93 6.87
N GLY A 75 2.53 -7.87 7.13
CA GLY A 75 1.27 -7.65 7.83
C GLY A 75 0.05 -7.37 6.95
N GLY A 76 0.22 -7.20 5.65
CA GLY A 76 -0.88 -6.91 4.71
C GLY A 76 -1.48 -5.52 4.89
N ALA A 77 -2.51 -5.20 4.11
CA ALA A 77 -3.23 -3.92 4.20
C ALA A 77 -3.84 -3.68 5.59
N SER A 78 -4.19 -4.73 6.32
CA SER A 78 -4.75 -4.59 7.68
C SER A 78 -3.77 -3.94 8.65
N THR A 79 -2.47 -4.23 8.54
CA THR A 79 -1.44 -3.53 9.34
C THR A 79 -1.32 -2.07 8.89
N GLN A 80 -1.54 -1.76 7.61
CA GLN A 80 -1.52 -0.38 7.14
C GLN A 80 -2.69 0.45 7.66
N PHE A 81 -3.86 -0.14 7.91
CA PHE A 81 -4.97 0.57 8.57
C PHE A 81 -4.53 1.19 9.91
N LEU A 82 -3.76 0.42 10.68
CA LEU A 82 -3.18 0.88 11.94
C LEU A 82 -1.99 1.83 11.71
N MET A 83 -1.02 1.45 10.85
CA MET A 83 0.21 2.21 10.67
C MET A 83 -0.05 3.61 10.13
N VAL A 84 -0.93 3.75 9.15
CA VAL A 84 -1.29 5.05 8.57
C VAL A 84 -1.84 5.99 9.64
N ALA A 85 -2.82 5.53 10.42
CA ALA A 85 -3.40 6.34 11.48
C ALA A 85 -2.39 6.63 12.59
N TYR A 86 -1.57 5.66 12.98
CA TYR A 86 -0.58 5.84 14.03
C TYR A 86 0.50 6.87 13.65
N ASN A 87 0.91 6.90 12.38
CA ASN A 87 1.92 7.86 11.92
C ASN A 87 1.34 9.26 11.68
N PHE A 88 0.13 9.38 11.10
CA PHE A 88 -0.32 10.63 10.50
C PHE A 88 -1.61 11.21 11.09
N LEU A 89 -2.39 10.48 11.88
CA LEU A 89 -3.60 11.02 12.50
C LEU A 89 -3.24 11.79 13.77
N ASN A 90 -3.15 13.10 13.67
CA ASN A 90 -2.89 13.98 14.80
C ASN A 90 -4.19 14.36 15.55
N GLN A 91 -5.20 14.84 14.81
CA GLN A 91 -6.48 15.27 15.36
C GLN A 91 -7.67 14.67 14.61
N ASN A 92 -7.77 14.91 13.30
CA ASN A 92 -8.95 14.62 12.50
C ASN A 92 -8.57 13.92 11.21
N ALA A 93 -9.24 12.82 10.88
CA ALA A 93 -9.13 12.17 9.58
C ALA A 93 -10.51 12.02 8.93
N GLY A 94 -10.56 12.27 7.62
CA GLY A 94 -11.74 12.04 6.81
C GLY A 94 -11.71 10.68 6.13
N TYR A 95 -12.84 10.01 6.06
CA TYR A 95 -12.98 8.73 5.37
C TYR A 95 -14.22 8.73 4.48
N ILE A 96 -14.09 8.14 3.29
CA ILE A 96 -15.23 7.81 2.45
C ILE A 96 -15.49 6.31 2.57
N ASN A 97 -16.64 5.97 3.15
CA ASN A 97 -17.00 4.59 3.46
C ASN A 97 -17.70 3.93 2.28
N THR A 98 -16.98 3.06 1.58
CA THR A 98 -17.47 2.29 0.43
C THR A 98 -17.52 0.79 0.71
N GLY A 99 -17.42 0.36 1.96
CA GLY A 99 -17.57 -1.05 2.33
C GLY A 99 -16.68 -1.54 3.46
N SER A 100 -16.60 -2.85 3.60
CA SER A 100 -15.98 -3.54 4.73
C SER A 100 -14.51 -3.13 5.00
N TRP A 101 -13.74 -2.85 3.95
CA TRP A 101 -12.34 -2.46 4.12
C TRP A 101 -12.21 -1.03 4.64
N SER A 102 -13.04 -0.10 4.14
CA SER A 102 -13.14 1.26 4.68
C SER A 102 -13.57 1.26 6.15
N VAL A 103 -14.57 0.44 6.51
CA VAL A 103 -15.04 0.28 7.90
C VAL A 103 -13.92 -0.21 8.81
N LYS A 104 -13.12 -1.20 8.36
CA LYS A 104 -11.98 -1.71 9.14
C LYS A 104 -10.91 -0.65 9.31
N ALA A 105 -10.56 0.10 8.25
CA ALA A 105 -9.60 1.18 8.33
C ALA A 105 -10.04 2.28 9.31
N MET A 106 -11.31 2.70 9.25
CA MET A 106 -11.88 3.66 10.21
C MET A 106 -11.84 3.14 11.66
N LYS A 107 -12.08 1.84 11.87
CA LYS A 107 -12.04 1.23 13.20
C LYS A 107 -10.66 1.35 13.83
N GLU A 108 -9.60 1.05 13.09
CA GLU A 108 -8.23 1.18 13.57
C GLU A 108 -7.87 2.66 13.81
N ALA A 109 -8.25 3.55 12.89
CA ALA A 109 -7.97 4.98 13.02
C ALA A 109 -8.61 5.62 14.25
N LYS A 110 -9.81 5.20 14.65
CA LYS A 110 -10.52 5.70 15.85
C LYS A 110 -9.76 5.49 17.16
N LEU A 111 -8.73 4.66 17.18
CA LEU A 111 -7.86 4.47 18.34
C LEU A 111 -6.86 5.63 18.53
N PHE A 112 -6.68 6.48 17.52
CA PHE A 112 -5.60 7.47 17.48
C PHE A 112 -6.09 8.92 17.38
N GLY A 113 -7.35 9.14 16.99
CA GLY A 113 -7.92 10.48 16.85
C GLY A 113 -9.36 10.45 16.38
N ASN A 114 -9.89 11.62 16.02
CA ASN A 114 -11.25 11.74 15.52
C ASN A 114 -11.33 11.24 14.07
N VAL A 115 -12.33 10.43 13.79
CA VAL A 115 -12.58 9.88 12.46
C VAL A 115 -13.95 10.35 11.97
N HIS A 116 -13.94 11.12 10.91
CA HIS A 116 -15.14 11.66 10.27
C HIS A 116 -15.48 10.83 9.03
N GLU A 117 -16.62 10.13 9.06
CA GLU A 117 -17.20 9.51 7.88
C GLU A 117 -17.86 10.61 7.05
N LEU A 118 -17.12 11.14 6.05
CA LEU A 118 -17.59 12.27 5.24
C LEU A 118 -18.71 11.87 4.30
N ALA A 119 -18.69 10.63 3.83
CA ALA A 119 -19.72 10.03 3.01
C ALA A 119 -19.73 8.52 3.16
N SER A 120 -20.90 7.92 2.93
CA SER A 120 -21.08 6.47 2.99
C SER A 120 -22.09 6.01 1.95
N SER A 121 -21.86 4.85 1.37
CA SER A 121 -22.83 4.17 0.50
C SER A 121 -23.52 2.97 1.20
N ASN A 122 -23.46 2.93 2.53
CA ASN A 122 -24.08 1.87 3.34
C ASN A 122 -25.61 1.79 3.17
N ASP A 123 -26.26 2.92 2.88
CA ASP A 123 -27.71 3.05 2.61
C ASP A 123 -28.19 2.12 1.48
N LYS A 124 -27.31 1.82 0.52
CA LYS A 124 -27.57 0.91 -0.61
C LYS A 124 -26.60 -0.26 -0.64
N ASN A 125 -26.22 -0.76 0.53
CA ASN A 125 -25.32 -1.90 0.66
C ASN A 125 -24.02 -1.76 -0.15
N PHE A 126 -23.46 -0.55 -0.16
CA PHE A 126 -22.18 -0.21 -0.81
C PHE A 126 -22.15 -0.48 -2.34
N ASN A 127 -23.26 -0.31 -3.03
CA ASN A 127 -23.34 -0.57 -4.47
C ASN A 127 -23.03 0.65 -5.36
N TYR A 128 -22.59 1.76 -4.76
CA TYR A 128 -22.18 2.97 -5.48
C TYR A 128 -21.04 3.69 -4.74
N ILE A 129 -20.39 4.63 -5.43
CA ILE A 129 -19.41 5.55 -4.84
C ILE A 129 -20.10 6.88 -4.53
N PRO A 130 -20.09 7.34 -3.26
CA PRO A 130 -20.66 8.65 -2.91
C PRO A 130 -19.92 9.78 -3.62
N LYS A 131 -20.67 10.81 -4.07
CA LYS A 131 -20.11 11.99 -4.74
C LYS A 131 -20.38 13.30 -3.97
N ASP A 132 -21.45 13.34 -3.19
CA ASP A 132 -21.90 14.54 -2.49
C ASP A 132 -21.29 14.59 -1.07
N TYR A 133 -20.09 15.12 -0.97
CA TYR A 133 -19.40 15.36 0.32
C TYR A 133 -18.44 16.54 0.19
N THR A 134 -18.14 17.14 1.33
CA THR A 134 -17.15 18.22 1.44
C THR A 134 -15.94 17.72 2.24
N VAL A 135 -14.74 18.01 1.74
CA VAL A 135 -13.50 17.74 2.45
C VAL A 135 -13.08 19.03 3.13
N ASN A 136 -13.04 19.04 4.45
CA ASN A 136 -12.61 20.18 5.24
C ASN A 136 -11.07 20.29 5.26
N ASP A 137 -10.57 21.52 5.32
CA ASP A 137 -9.12 21.80 5.34
C ASP A 137 -8.45 21.49 6.69
N ASP A 138 -9.22 21.16 7.73
CA ASP A 138 -8.74 20.81 9.08
C ASP A 138 -8.44 19.31 9.27
N LEU A 139 -8.52 18.53 8.21
CA LEU A 139 -8.19 17.10 8.25
C LEU A 139 -6.69 16.89 8.06
N ASP A 140 -6.12 16.01 8.88
CA ASP A 140 -4.75 15.51 8.71
C ASP A 140 -4.59 14.75 7.40
N TYR A 141 -5.62 13.96 7.03
CA TYR A 141 -5.72 13.28 5.73
C TYR A 141 -7.16 12.88 5.40
N LEU A 142 -7.39 12.64 4.10
CA LEU A 142 -8.57 11.95 3.57
C LEU A 142 -8.17 10.54 3.16
N HIS A 143 -8.93 9.52 3.58
CA HIS A 143 -8.69 8.13 3.21
C HIS A 143 -9.81 7.56 2.36
N ILE A 144 -9.44 6.84 1.29
CA ILE A 144 -10.35 6.07 0.45
C ILE A 144 -9.87 4.62 0.28
N THR A 145 -10.78 3.73 0.00
CA THR A 145 -10.49 2.40 -0.56
C THR A 145 -10.82 2.46 -2.05
N SER A 146 -9.80 2.51 -2.90
CA SER A 146 -9.98 2.79 -4.35
C SER A 146 -10.86 1.78 -5.05
N ASN A 147 -10.78 0.51 -4.66
CA ASN A 147 -11.63 -0.57 -5.13
C ASN A 147 -12.01 -1.51 -3.99
N ASN A 148 -13.29 -1.55 -3.65
CA ASN A 148 -13.78 -2.43 -2.60
C ASN A 148 -14.12 -3.82 -3.16
N THR A 149 -13.24 -4.77 -2.93
CA THR A 149 -13.29 -6.12 -3.53
C THR A 149 -14.56 -6.89 -3.20
N ILE A 150 -15.13 -6.68 -1.99
CA ILE A 150 -16.30 -7.44 -1.52
C ILE A 150 -17.57 -6.98 -2.24
N PHE A 151 -17.72 -5.67 -2.44
CA PHE A 151 -18.92 -5.07 -3.02
C PHE A 151 -18.75 -4.75 -4.52
N GLY A 152 -17.52 -4.81 -5.04
CA GLY A 152 -17.23 -4.57 -6.46
C GLY A 152 -17.34 -3.09 -6.87
N THR A 153 -17.26 -2.17 -5.91
CA THR A 153 -17.31 -0.72 -6.18
C THR A 153 -15.90 -0.15 -6.29
N GLN A 154 -15.69 0.72 -7.29
CA GLN A 154 -14.39 1.32 -7.60
C GLN A 154 -14.53 2.82 -7.85
N PHE A 155 -13.59 3.62 -7.33
CA PHE A 155 -13.47 5.03 -7.66
C PHE A 155 -12.95 5.20 -9.09
N HIS A 156 -13.80 5.65 -10.00
CA HIS A 156 -13.41 6.02 -11.37
C HIS A 156 -12.90 7.46 -11.44
N GLU A 157 -13.38 8.31 -10.56
CA GLU A 157 -12.95 9.69 -10.38
C GLU A 157 -12.27 9.80 -9.01
N ILE A 158 -11.02 10.24 -9.00
CA ILE A 158 -10.27 10.42 -7.75
C ILE A 158 -10.70 11.76 -7.12
N PRO A 159 -11.01 11.79 -5.82
CA PRO A 159 -11.40 13.01 -5.12
C PRO A 159 -10.40 14.15 -5.33
N GLU A 160 -10.91 15.33 -5.66
CA GLU A 160 -10.12 16.56 -5.68
C GLU A 160 -10.09 17.13 -4.27
N THR A 161 -8.91 17.28 -3.71
CA THR A 161 -8.71 17.81 -2.36
C THR A 161 -7.33 18.44 -2.21
N LYS A 162 -7.23 19.42 -1.30
CA LYS A 162 -5.95 19.99 -0.85
C LYS A 162 -5.37 19.20 0.32
N THR A 163 -6.20 18.42 1.00
CA THR A 163 -5.82 17.54 2.10
C THR A 163 -5.03 16.35 1.54
N ASP A 164 -4.05 15.87 2.29
CA ASP A 164 -3.30 14.65 1.91
C ASP A 164 -4.24 13.47 1.67
N LEU A 165 -4.22 12.93 0.45
CA LEU A 165 -5.09 11.83 0.06
C LEU A 165 -4.35 10.49 0.22
N PHE A 166 -4.92 9.60 1.04
CA PHE A 166 -4.41 8.26 1.31
C PHE A 166 -5.34 7.21 0.72
N THR A 167 -4.79 6.10 0.25
CA THR A 167 -5.61 5.07 -0.38
C THR A 167 -5.14 3.64 -0.12
N ASP A 168 -6.12 2.76 0.10
CA ASP A 168 -5.96 1.31 -0.05
C ASP A 168 -6.20 0.93 -1.51
N MET A 169 -5.16 0.51 -2.22
CA MET A 169 -5.20 0.03 -3.60
C MET A 169 -4.92 -1.48 -3.71
N SER A 170 -5.12 -2.25 -2.67
CA SER A 170 -4.78 -3.69 -2.66
C SER A 170 -5.33 -4.46 -3.85
N SER A 171 -6.52 -4.09 -4.36
CA SER A 171 -7.17 -4.85 -5.43
C SER A 171 -7.08 -4.22 -6.81
N ASP A 172 -6.57 -2.99 -6.95
CA ASP A 172 -6.52 -2.32 -8.24
C ASP A 172 -5.24 -1.51 -8.51
N ILE A 173 -4.22 -1.60 -7.67
CA ILE A 173 -2.91 -1.00 -7.97
C ILE A 173 -2.40 -1.52 -9.32
N TYR A 174 -1.84 -0.64 -10.15
CA TYR A 174 -1.35 -0.92 -11.52
C TYR A 174 -2.40 -1.40 -12.53
N SER A 175 -3.68 -1.48 -12.16
CA SER A 175 -4.72 -1.97 -13.08
C SER A 175 -5.21 -0.92 -14.07
N ARG A 176 -4.96 0.34 -13.80
CA ARG A 176 -5.49 1.47 -14.56
C ARG A 176 -4.46 2.58 -14.71
N ASN A 177 -4.59 3.35 -15.77
CA ASN A 177 -3.84 4.60 -15.93
C ASN A 177 -4.68 5.74 -15.30
N ILE A 178 -4.29 6.16 -14.10
CA ILE A 178 -4.86 7.29 -13.37
C ILE A 178 -3.72 8.22 -12.92
N ASP A 179 -4.05 9.43 -12.52
CA ASP A 179 -3.07 10.35 -11.96
C ASP A 179 -2.76 9.98 -10.51
N TYR A 180 -1.71 9.16 -10.33
CA TYR A 180 -1.26 8.73 -9.01
C TYR A 180 -0.60 9.84 -8.19
N SER A 181 -0.22 10.97 -8.81
CA SER A 181 0.36 12.10 -8.09
C SER A 181 -0.61 12.81 -7.14
N LYS A 182 -1.91 12.56 -7.28
CA LYS A 182 -2.95 13.01 -6.36
C LYS A 182 -2.84 12.38 -4.97
N PHE A 183 -2.18 11.22 -4.85
CA PHE A 183 -2.06 10.52 -3.58
C PHE A 183 -0.76 10.88 -2.87
N SER A 184 -0.86 11.20 -1.60
CA SER A 184 0.30 11.36 -0.71
C SER A 184 0.79 10.03 -0.16
N LEU A 185 -0.12 9.04 -0.01
CA LEU A 185 0.18 7.69 0.42
C LEU A 185 -0.72 6.67 -0.27
N ILE A 186 -0.10 5.66 -0.86
CA ILE A 186 -0.75 4.49 -1.45
C ILE A 186 -0.25 3.26 -0.71
N TYR A 187 -1.12 2.35 -0.30
CA TYR A 187 -0.70 1.04 0.16
C TYR A 187 -1.49 -0.08 -0.53
N ALA A 188 -0.88 -1.24 -0.66
CA ALA A 188 -1.47 -2.39 -1.31
C ALA A 188 -0.95 -3.70 -0.72
N GLY A 189 -1.84 -4.53 -0.18
CA GLY A 189 -1.52 -5.92 0.13
C GLY A 189 -1.29 -6.70 -1.18
N ALA A 190 -0.14 -7.34 -1.30
CA ALA A 190 0.31 -7.88 -2.58
C ALA A 190 -0.56 -9.01 -3.15
N GLN A 191 -1.22 -9.78 -2.29
CA GLN A 191 -1.92 -11.02 -2.64
C GLN A 191 -3.08 -10.88 -3.65
N LYS A 192 -3.49 -9.67 -3.97
CA LYS A 192 -4.58 -9.43 -4.93
C LYS A 192 -4.02 -9.08 -6.30
N ASN A 193 -3.63 -7.84 -6.54
CA ASN A 193 -3.25 -7.37 -7.87
C ASN A 193 -1.75 -7.14 -8.06
N LEU A 194 -0.95 -7.19 -7.01
CA LEU A 194 0.48 -6.89 -7.08
C LEU A 194 1.35 -8.14 -7.26
N GLY A 195 1.13 -9.18 -6.44
CA GLY A 195 2.04 -10.32 -6.42
C GLY A 195 1.67 -11.39 -5.41
N ALA A 196 2.67 -12.08 -4.89
CA ALA A 196 2.48 -13.16 -3.91
C ALA A 196 2.01 -12.62 -2.56
N ALA A 197 1.25 -13.45 -1.82
CA ALA A 197 0.90 -13.16 -0.44
C ALA A 197 2.15 -13.05 0.46
N GLY A 198 2.10 -12.17 1.46
CA GLY A 198 3.15 -12.00 2.46
C GLY A 198 3.80 -10.62 2.46
N ALA A 199 3.70 -9.87 1.38
CA ALA A 199 4.21 -8.50 1.29
C ALA A 199 3.09 -7.47 1.20
N THR A 200 3.40 -6.25 1.63
CA THR A 200 2.57 -5.05 1.47
C THR A 200 3.44 -3.96 0.89
N LEU A 201 3.03 -3.40 -0.23
CA LEU A 201 3.66 -2.22 -0.81
C LEU A 201 3.07 -0.97 -0.15
N VAL A 202 3.94 -0.04 0.21
CA VAL A 202 3.58 1.35 0.56
C VAL A 202 4.37 2.27 -0.35
N VAL A 203 3.69 3.13 -1.10
CA VAL A 203 4.29 4.23 -1.86
C VAL A 203 3.89 5.53 -1.19
N ILE A 204 4.87 6.33 -0.81
CA ILE A 204 4.65 7.51 0.03
C ILE A 204 5.42 8.71 -0.51
N ARG A 205 4.78 9.87 -0.53
CA ARG A 205 5.43 11.14 -0.83
C ARG A 205 6.44 11.47 0.28
N LYS A 206 7.68 11.75 -0.08
CA LYS A 206 8.77 11.98 0.90
C LYS A 206 8.47 13.12 1.88
N SER A 207 7.83 14.20 1.41
CA SER A 207 7.40 15.30 2.28
C SER A 207 6.38 14.90 3.35
N LEU A 208 5.63 13.83 3.13
CA LEU A 208 4.69 13.33 4.13
C LEU A 208 5.41 12.69 5.33
N LEU A 209 6.61 12.14 5.14
CA LEU A 209 7.40 11.55 6.24
C LEU A 209 7.77 12.56 7.32
N GLU A 210 7.83 13.86 6.97
CA GLU A 210 8.08 14.96 7.91
C GLU A 210 6.85 15.29 8.76
N LYS A 211 5.66 14.82 8.37
CA LYS A 211 4.38 15.03 9.05
C LYS A 211 4.04 13.96 10.10
N ILE A 212 4.96 13.05 10.42
CA ILE A 212 4.72 12.06 11.46
C ILE A 212 4.48 12.80 12.78
N CYS A 213 3.28 12.60 13.35
CA CYS A 213 2.74 13.50 14.36
C CYS A 213 3.00 13.07 15.81
N ARG A 214 3.64 11.93 16.03
CA ARG A 214 3.90 11.38 17.37
C ARG A 214 5.13 10.51 17.40
N GLU A 215 5.57 10.12 18.61
CA GLU A 215 6.55 9.05 18.78
C GLU A 215 5.94 7.71 18.34
N VAL A 216 6.58 7.08 17.36
CA VAL A 216 6.13 5.81 16.75
C VAL A 216 7.17 4.74 17.03
N PRO A 217 6.80 3.54 17.51
CA PRO A 217 7.73 2.42 17.63
C PRO A 217 8.46 2.17 16.31
N SER A 218 9.76 1.90 16.36
CA SER A 218 10.61 1.81 15.17
C SER A 218 10.06 0.88 14.08
N MET A 219 9.45 -0.24 14.48
CA MET A 219 8.87 -1.22 13.55
C MET A 219 7.57 -0.76 12.87
N LEU A 220 6.97 0.32 13.33
CA LEU A 220 5.73 0.90 12.78
C LEU A 220 5.98 2.30 12.18
N ASN A 221 7.18 2.84 12.35
CA ASN A 221 7.55 4.17 11.91
C ASN A 221 7.95 4.17 10.44
N LEU A 222 7.10 4.72 9.58
CA LEU A 222 7.29 4.72 8.13
C LEU A 222 8.54 5.51 7.69
N SER A 223 9.02 6.48 8.46
CA SER A 223 10.26 7.20 8.14
C SER A 223 11.52 6.43 8.51
N LEU A 224 11.50 5.65 9.62
CA LEU A 224 12.64 4.86 10.06
C LEU A 224 12.81 3.58 9.25
N ILE A 225 11.72 2.91 8.91
CA ILE A 225 11.75 1.71 8.06
C ILE A 225 12.35 2.05 6.69
N HIS A 226 12.13 3.27 6.19
CA HIS A 226 12.78 3.78 4.99
C HIS A 226 14.31 3.87 5.10
N ILE A 227 14.85 4.21 6.28
CA ILE A 227 16.28 4.38 6.53
C ILE A 227 16.96 3.08 6.96
N SER A 228 16.26 2.21 7.67
CA SER A 228 16.81 1.00 8.30
C SER A 228 16.95 -0.20 7.37
N GLU A 229 16.55 -0.08 6.11
CA GLU A 229 16.97 -1.05 5.12
C GLU A 229 18.45 -0.85 4.78
N PRO A 230 19.21 -1.91 4.52
CA PRO A 230 20.55 -2.19 5.01
C PRO A 230 21.65 -1.35 4.37
N THR A 231 21.61 -0.05 4.52
CA THR A 231 22.73 0.81 4.16
C THR A 231 23.35 1.43 5.41
N ARG A 232 24.51 0.91 5.72
CA ARG A 232 25.52 1.49 6.61
C ARG A 232 25.28 1.38 8.13
N LEU A 233 25.77 0.30 8.68
CA LEU A 233 26.62 0.44 9.84
C LEU A 233 27.94 1.07 9.33
N GLU A 234 28.05 2.38 9.35
CA GLU A 234 29.37 3.01 9.44
C GLU A 234 29.95 2.60 10.79
N ARG A 235 31.03 1.82 10.72
CA ARG A 235 31.88 1.52 11.87
C ARG A 235 32.78 2.72 12.15
#